data_b59054c0780e10b64fad05d168f1f47f
#
_entry.id   b59054c0780e10b64fad05d168f1f47f
#
_cell.length_a   1.000
_cell.length_b   1.000
_cell.length_c   1.000
_cell.angle_alpha   90.00
_cell.angle_beta   90.00
_cell.angle_gamma   90.00
#
_symmetry.space_group_name_H-M   'P 1'
#
loop_
_entity.id
_entity.type
_entity.pdbx_description
1 polymer ?
#
loop_
_entity_poly.entity_id
_entity_poly.type
_entity_poly.pdbx_seq_one_letter_code
_entity_poly.pdbx_strand_id
1 'polypeptide(L)'
;QNKAEMVNNYDWMKQFSFLDFARTVGKHITVNYMMAKDSVKRRLNGEASDGLSFTEFTYQLLQGYDFLYQYEHYGVKLQLGGNDQWGNMTTGTELIHRTLGNDTEAFCLTCPLITKADGKKFGKTESGNVWLDRQRTTPYAFYQFWLNVSDDDAEKYIKIFTSLEKDVIDNLIEEHRQDPGRRTLQYRLAEEV
;
A
#
# COMPACT_ATOMS: atom_id res chain seq x y z
N GLN A 1 10.60 -12.24 19.09
CA GLN A 1 9.66 -11.10 18.90
C GLN A 1 10.32 -10.08 17.98
N ASN A 2 9.67 -9.76 16.88
CA ASN A 2 10.13 -8.69 16.00
C ASN A 2 9.88 -7.33 16.69
N LYS A 3 10.87 -6.45 16.67
CA LYS A 3 10.69 -5.07 17.10
C LYS A 3 10.10 -4.29 15.93
N ALA A 4 8.82 -3.96 16.02
CA ALA A 4 8.20 -3.00 15.11
C ALA A 4 8.22 -1.62 15.78
N GLU A 5 8.56 -0.58 15.01
CA GLU A 5 8.56 0.80 15.45
C GLU A 5 7.64 1.62 14.53
N MET A 6 6.78 2.42 15.13
CA MET A 6 5.92 3.35 14.41
C MET A 6 6.57 4.73 14.41
N VAL A 7 6.86 5.24 13.23
CA VAL A 7 7.45 6.57 13.04
C VAL A 7 6.50 7.48 12.27
N ASN A 8 6.61 8.79 12.49
CA ASN A 8 5.79 9.79 11.81
C ASN A 8 6.70 10.68 10.95
N ASN A 9 6.54 10.62 9.64
CA ASN A 9 7.35 11.41 8.72
C ASN A 9 7.18 12.94 8.89
N TYR A 10 6.08 13.37 9.49
CA TYR A 10 5.90 14.79 9.86
C TYR A 10 7.04 15.31 10.75
N ASP A 11 7.64 14.46 11.59
CA ASP A 11 8.68 14.86 12.53
C ASP A 11 9.95 15.39 11.86
N TRP A 12 10.29 14.87 10.70
CA TRP A 12 11.42 15.37 9.89
C TRP A 12 10.99 16.28 8.75
N MET A 13 9.79 16.10 8.20
CA MET A 13 9.28 16.94 7.10
C MET A 13 8.96 18.37 7.56
N LYS A 14 8.43 18.56 8.77
CA LYS A 14 8.05 19.88 9.33
C LYS A 14 9.20 20.88 9.43
N GLN A 15 10.44 20.40 9.36
CA GLN A 15 11.63 21.24 9.47
C GLN A 15 11.99 21.95 8.17
N PHE A 16 11.45 21.49 7.02
CA PHE A 16 11.72 22.11 5.73
C PHE A 16 10.82 23.32 5.49
N SER A 17 11.45 24.43 5.07
CA SER A 17 10.75 25.40 4.24
C SER A 17 10.60 24.85 2.81
N PHE A 18 9.65 25.37 2.04
CA PHE A 18 9.51 25.00 0.64
C PHE A 18 10.81 25.22 -0.17
N LEU A 19 11.50 26.32 0.09
CA LEU A 19 12.77 26.65 -0.58
C LEU A 19 13.89 25.68 -0.20
N ASP A 20 13.96 25.30 1.06
CA ASP A 20 14.96 24.34 1.53
C ASP A 20 14.72 22.96 0.93
N PHE A 21 13.46 22.51 0.88
CA PHE A 21 13.11 21.24 0.26
C PHE A 21 13.44 21.24 -1.24
N ALA A 22 13.07 22.29 -1.97
CA ALA A 22 13.38 22.42 -3.39
C ALA A 22 14.89 22.38 -3.65
N ARG A 23 15.69 23.07 -2.81
CA ARG A 23 17.14 23.14 -2.93
C ARG A 23 17.84 21.83 -2.50
N THR A 24 17.33 21.17 -1.45
CA THR A 24 18.00 20.01 -0.84
C THR A 24 17.61 18.71 -1.52
N VAL A 25 16.32 18.55 -1.83
CA VAL A 25 15.74 17.33 -2.41
C VAL A 25 15.49 17.51 -3.92
N GLY A 26 14.81 18.59 -4.30
CA GLY A 26 14.36 18.82 -5.67
C GLY A 26 15.49 18.85 -6.70
N LYS A 27 16.66 19.34 -6.32
CA LYS A 27 17.83 19.41 -7.24
C LYS A 27 18.33 18.05 -7.72
N HIS A 28 18.08 16.97 -6.97
CA HIS A 28 18.58 15.63 -7.28
C HIS A 28 17.70 14.87 -8.26
N ILE A 29 16.41 15.24 -8.40
CA ILE A 29 15.45 14.57 -9.27
C ILE A 29 14.99 15.52 -10.37
N THR A 30 15.22 15.14 -11.62
CA THR A 30 14.81 15.98 -12.76
C THR A 30 13.32 15.88 -13.03
N VAL A 31 12.72 16.96 -13.54
CA VAL A 31 11.32 16.97 -13.99
C VAL A 31 11.07 15.88 -15.04
N ASN A 32 12.01 15.67 -15.97
CA ASN A 32 11.89 14.62 -16.99
C ASN A 32 11.78 13.21 -16.36
N TYR A 33 12.56 12.94 -15.30
CA TYR A 33 12.45 11.68 -14.54
C TYR A 33 11.06 11.53 -13.90
N MET A 34 10.55 12.59 -13.28
CA MET A 34 9.23 12.61 -12.66
C MET A 34 8.11 12.40 -13.69
N MET A 35 8.19 13.07 -14.83
CA MET A 35 7.22 12.93 -15.92
C MET A 35 7.25 11.57 -16.61
N ALA A 36 8.36 10.85 -16.55
CA ALA A 36 8.49 9.52 -17.14
C ALA A 36 7.72 8.43 -16.39
N LYS A 37 7.26 8.70 -15.17
CA LYS A 37 6.49 7.73 -14.37
C LYS A 37 5.13 7.44 -15.00
N ASP A 38 4.70 6.19 -15.03
CA ASP A 38 3.44 5.77 -15.66
C ASP A 38 2.20 6.43 -15.02
N SER A 39 2.23 6.63 -13.71
CA SER A 39 1.17 7.34 -12.99
C SER A 39 1.01 8.79 -13.46
N VAL A 40 2.13 9.47 -13.73
CA VAL A 40 2.15 10.84 -14.24
C VAL A 40 1.73 10.89 -15.70
N LYS A 41 2.30 9.99 -16.54
CA LYS A 41 1.95 9.93 -17.98
C LYS A 41 0.45 9.72 -18.20
N ARG A 42 -0.16 8.78 -17.47
CA ARG A 42 -1.60 8.49 -17.57
C ARG A 42 -2.45 9.74 -17.26
N ARG A 43 -2.08 10.49 -16.24
CA ARG A 43 -2.77 11.75 -15.89
C ARG A 43 -2.58 12.83 -16.94
N LEU A 44 -1.38 13.00 -17.47
CA LEU A 44 -1.09 14.00 -18.51
C LEU A 44 -1.75 13.67 -19.85
N ASN A 45 -1.94 12.39 -20.17
CA ASN A 45 -2.59 11.92 -21.39
C ASN A 45 -4.13 11.96 -21.33
N GLY A 46 -4.72 12.49 -20.27
CA GLY A 46 -6.17 12.68 -20.15
C GLY A 46 -6.94 11.43 -19.72
N GLU A 47 -6.27 10.39 -19.22
CA GLU A 47 -6.95 9.21 -18.65
C GLU A 47 -7.68 9.50 -17.33
N ALA A 48 -7.48 10.70 -16.76
CA ALA A 48 -8.22 11.21 -15.62
C ALA A 48 -8.80 12.58 -15.92
N SER A 49 -10.05 12.82 -15.53
CA SER A 49 -10.82 14.04 -15.84
C SER A 49 -10.24 15.32 -15.26
N ASP A 50 -9.45 15.23 -14.19
CA ASP A 50 -9.11 16.39 -13.36
C ASP A 50 -7.64 16.84 -13.47
N GLY A 51 -6.88 16.29 -14.43
CA GLY A 51 -5.47 16.63 -14.61
C GLY A 51 -4.57 16.16 -13.46
N LEU A 52 -3.40 16.76 -13.32
CA LEU A 52 -2.41 16.47 -12.29
C LEU A 52 -2.12 17.72 -11.46
N SER A 53 -2.45 17.71 -10.18
CA SER A 53 -2.12 18.84 -9.30
C SER A 53 -0.63 18.89 -8.98
N PHE A 54 -0.15 20.07 -8.56
CA PHE A 54 1.23 20.24 -8.11
C PHE A 54 1.56 19.31 -6.93
N THR A 55 0.62 19.16 -6.00
CA THR A 55 0.78 18.27 -4.84
C THR A 55 0.96 16.80 -5.26
N GLU A 56 0.12 16.30 -6.16
CA GLU A 56 0.24 14.94 -6.69
C GLU A 56 1.54 14.75 -7.48
N PHE A 57 1.95 15.74 -8.25
CA PHE A 57 3.21 15.68 -9.00
C PHE A 57 4.43 15.63 -8.08
N THR A 58 4.44 16.45 -7.03
CA THR A 58 5.57 16.52 -6.07
C THR A 58 5.53 15.42 -5.01
N TYR A 59 4.42 14.70 -4.85
CA TYR A 59 4.26 13.64 -3.84
C TYR A 59 5.37 12.59 -3.95
N GLN A 60 5.80 12.23 -5.15
CA GLN A 60 6.89 11.29 -5.35
C GLN A 60 8.23 11.76 -4.73
N LEU A 61 8.46 13.08 -4.65
CA LEU A 61 9.64 13.64 -3.97
C LEU A 61 9.50 13.56 -2.45
N LEU A 62 8.30 13.79 -1.92
CA LEU A 62 8.03 13.68 -0.49
C LEU A 62 8.24 12.25 -0.01
N GLN A 63 7.67 11.27 -0.70
CA GLN A 63 7.86 9.86 -0.37
C GLN A 63 9.30 9.40 -0.61
N GLY A 64 9.95 9.92 -1.66
CA GLY A 64 11.35 9.64 -1.95
C GLY A 64 12.28 10.12 -0.84
N TYR A 65 12.06 11.35 -0.34
CA TYR A 65 12.83 11.88 0.78
C TYR A 65 12.53 11.15 2.08
N ASP A 66 11.29 10.75 2.31
CA ASP A 66 10.92 9.93 3.47
C ASP A 66 11.74 8.63 3.51
N PHE A 67 11.90 7.95 2.37
CA PHE A 67 12.75 6.78 2.29
C PHE A 67 14.24 7.10 2.50
N LEU A 68 14.76 8.18 1.91
CA LEU A 68 16.15 8.61 2.13
C LEU A 68 16.40 8.88 3.62
N TYR A 69 15.51 9.61 4.30
CA TYR A 69 15.64 9.90 5.71
C TYR A 69 15.67 8.62 6.56
N GLN A 70 14.77 7.68 6.31
CA GLN A 70 14.73 6.41 7.02
C GLN A 70 15.96 5.54 6.70
N TYR A 71 16.47 5.60 5.49
CA TYR A 71 17.72 4.93 5.13
C TYR A 71 18.91 5.45 5.95
N GLU A 72 19.05 6.77 6.04
CA GLU A 72 20.18 7.40 6.76
C GLU A 72 20.06 7.28 8.28
N HIS A 73 18.86 7.42 8.86
CA HIS A 73 18.67 7.54 10.31
C HIS A 73 18.22 6.25 10.99
N TYR A 74 17.54 5.36 10.26
CA TYR A 74 17.01 4.10 10.80
C TYR A 74 17.60 2.86 10.14
N GLY A 75 18.46 3.00 9.13
CA GLY A 75 19.06 1.88 8.41
C GLY A 75 18.05 1.10 7.57
N VAL A 76 16.93 1.70 7.19
CA VAL A 76 15.90 1.07 6.36
C VAL A 76 16.41 0.92 4.94
N LYS A 77 16.59 -0.31 4.46
CA LYS A 77 17.07 -0.61 3.12
C LYS A 77 15.97 -1.06 2.15
N LEU A 78 14.82 -1.50 2.64
CA LEU A 78 13.71 -2.01 1.84
C LEU A 78 12.44 -1.21 2.11
N GLN A 79 11.84 -0.64 1.07
CA GLN A 79 10.49 -0.09 1.10
C GLN A 79 9.51 -1.10 0.48
N LEU A 80 8.41 -1.40 1.20
CA LEU A 80 7.35 -2.29 0.77
C LEU A 80 6.05 -1.51 0.54
N GLY A 81 5.32 -1.82 -0.53
CA GLY A 81 4.03 -1.19 -0.80
C GLY A 81 3.19 -1.91 -1.83
N GLY A 82 2.02 -1.36 -2.15
CA GLY A 82 1.23 -1.79 -3.29
C GLY A 82 1.89 -1.40 -4.61
N ASN A 83 1.55 -2.10 -5.69
CA ASN A 83 2.13 -1.83 -7.01
C ASN A 83 1.80 -0.43 -7.57
N ASP A 84 0.73 0.21 -7.08
CA ASP A 84 0.41 1.61 -7.37
C ASP A 84 1.43 2.60 -6.79
N GLN A 85 2.23 2.19 -5.79
CA GLN A 85 3.27 3.00 -5.15
C GLN A 85 4.64 2.88 -5.85
N TRP A 86 4.78 2.01 -6.85
CA TRP A 86 6.06 1.73 -7.50
C TRP A 86 6.81 2.99 -7.96
N GLY A 87 6.09 3.93 -8.60
CA GLY A 87 6.68 5.19 -9.08
C GLY A 87 7.27 6.05 -7.95
N ASN A 88 6.57 6.15 -6.82
CA ASN A 88 7.03 6.90 -5.66
C ASN A 88 8.21 6.21 -4.98
N MET A 89 8.11 4.90 -4.76
CA MET A 89 9.14 4.10 -4.09
C MET A 89 10.46 4.12 -4.87
N THR A 90 10.42 3.95 -6.20
CA THR A 90 11.61 4.01 -7.05
C THR A 90 12.21 5.42 -7.14
N THR A 91 11.44 6.47 -6.89
CA THR A 91 11.99 7.81 -6.69
C THR A 91 12.85 7.89 -5.43
N GLY A 92 12.48 7.15 -4.38
CA GLY A 92 13.29 7.04 -3.16
C GLY A 92 14.61 6.35 -3.40
N THR A 93 14.64 5.20 -4.08
CA THR A 93 15.91 4.53 -4.41
C THR A 93 16.81 5.39 -5.29
N GLU A 94 16.24 6.08 -6.28
CA GLU A 94 16.97 7.02 -7.14
C GLU A 94 17.54 8.20 -6.34
N LEU A 95 16.77 8.75 -5.41
CA LEU A 95 17.22 9.85 -4.56
C LEU A 95 18.37 9.42 -3.64
N ILE A 96 18.28 8.23 -3.06
CA ILE A 96 19.35 7.64 -2.23
C ILE A 96 20.63 7.51 -3.05
N HIS A 97 20.56 6.92 -4.25
CA HIS A 97 21.74 6.76 -5.12
C HIS A 97 22.34 8.10 -5.52
N ARG A 98 21.53 9.09 -5.87
CA ARG A 98 22.03 10.42 -6.28
C ARG A 98 22.58 11.25 -5.14
N THR A 99 22.14 11.00 -3.92
CA THR A 99 22.58 11.75 -2.73
C THR A 99 23.81 11.10 -2.07
N LEU A 100 23.79 9.78 -1.95
CA LEU A 100 24.78 9.02 -1.17
C LEU A 100 25.76 8.21 -2.03
N GLY A 101 25.52 8.13 -3.34
CA GLY A 101 26.39 7.40 -4.29
C GLY A 101 25.82 6.05 -4.72
N ASN A 102 26.41 5.49 -5.79
CA ASN A 102 25.92 4.28 -6.44
C ASN A 102 26.18 2.98 -5.66
N ASP A 103 27.01 3.02 -4.64
CA ASP A 103 27.34 1.85 -3.81
C ASP A 103 26.28 1.60 -2.72
N THR A 104 25.19 2.39 -2.70
CA THR A 104 24.10 2.24 -1.75
C THR A 104 23.15 1.10 -2.11
N GLU A 105 22.74 0.33 -1.11
CA GLU A 105 21.81 -0.80 -1.25
C GLU A 105 20.41 -0.39 -0.75
N ALA A 106 19.59 0.14 -1.66
CA ALA A 106 18.20 0.50 -1.39
C ALA A 106 17.26 -0.23 -2.35
N PHE A 107 16.24 -0.88 -1.82
CA PHE A 107 15.37 -1.79 -2.56
C PHE A 107 13.90 -1.40 -2.41
N CYS A 108 13.12 -1.74 -3.44
CA CYS A 108 11.66 -1.64 -3.42
C CYS A 108 11.05 -3.01 -3.70
N LEU A 109 10.02 -3.36 -2.95
CA LEU A 109 9.20 -4.54 -3.18
C LEU A 109 7.74 -4.15 -3.22
N THR A 110 7.02 -4.57 -4.25
CA THR A 110 5.59 -4.31 -4.35
C THR A 110 4.79 -5.61 -4.41
N CYS A 111 3.57 -5.56 -3.86
CA CYS A 111 2.57 -6.61 -4.00
C CYS A 111 1.38 -6.10 -4.83
N PRO A 112 0.66 -7.00 -5.52
CA PRO A 112 -0.55 -6.65 -6.23
C PRO A 112 -1.58 -6.02 -5.29
N LEU A 113 -2.38 -5.08 -5.80
CA LEU A 113 -3.49 -4.51 -5.04
C LEU A 113 -4.56 -5.58 -4.79
N ILE A 114 -5.10 -5.57 -3.59
CA ILE A 114 -6.22 -6.43 -3.23
C ILE A 114 -7.49 -5.87 -3.87
N THR A 115 -8.10 -6.67 -4.72
CA THR A 115 -9.36 -6.36 -5.39
C THR A 115 -10.40 -7.42 -5.05
N LYS A 116 -11.67 -7.06 -5.16
CA LYS A 116 -12.78 -8.00 -5.16
C LYS A 116 -12.80 -8.82 -6.45
N ALA A 117 -13.51 -9.94 -6.47
CA ALA A 117 -13.70 -10.77 -7.67
C ALA A 117 -14.33 -9.99 -8.83
N ASP A 118 -15.17 -8.99 -8.54
CA ASP A 118 -15.76 -8.08 -9.52
C ASP A 118 -14.81 -6.97 -10.03
N GLY A 119 -13.54 -6.99 -9.62
CA GLY A 119 -12.51 -6.01 -9.98
C GLY A 119 -12.55 -4.70 -9.20
N LYS A 120 -13.53 -4.51 -8.31
CA LYS A 120 -13.62 -3.30 -7.49
C LYS A 120 -12.57 -3.29 -6.38
N LYS A 121 -12.27 -2.10 -5.87
CA LYS A 121 -11.34 -1.95 -4.75
C LYS A 121 -11.87 -2.63 -3.48
N PHE A 122 -10.97 -3.38 -2.82
CA PHE A 122 -11.25 -3.98 -1.52
C PHE A 122 -11.51 -2.91 -0.44
N GLY A 123 -12.31 -3.26 0.58
CA GLY A 123 -12.56 -2.39 1.74
C GLY A 123 -13.58 -1.26 1.50
N LYS A 124 -14.10 -1.09 0.28
CA LYS A 124 -15.19 -0.16 -0.01
C LYS A 124 -16.52 -0.90 -0.07
N THR A 125 -17.50 -0.43 0.72
CA THR A 125 -18.89 -0.87 0.69
C THR A 125 -19.77 0.27 0.14
N GLU A 126 -21.05 0.01 -0.11
CA GLU A 126 -22.01 1.06 -0.48
C GLU A 126 -22.15 2.13 0.61
N SER A 127 -21.93 1.75 1.88
CA SER A 127 -21.96 2.64 3.05
C SER A 127 -20.62 3.29 3.38
N GLY A 128 -19.55 3.07 2.58
CA GLY A 128 -18.24 3.64 2.79
C GLY A 128 -17.14 2.59 3.06
N ASN A 129 -16.08 3.01 3.75
CA ASN A 129 -14.95 2.13 4.08
C ASN A 129 -15.25 1.29 5.34
N VAL A 130 -14.70 0.08 5.38
CA VAL A 130 -14.64 -0.74 6.58
C VAL A 130 -13.38 -0.35 7.37
N TRP A 131 -13.58 0.06 8.62
CA TRP A 131 -12.52 0.58 9.48
C TRP A 131 -12.16 -0.42 10.58
N LEU A 132 -10.88 -0.46 10.97
CA LEU A 132 -10.44 -1.19 12.16
C LEU A 132 -10.83 -0.48 13.47
N ASP A 133 -11.15 0.80 13.39
CA ASP A 133 -11.65 1.59 14.53
C ASP A 133 -13.10 1.20 14.82
N ARG A 134 -13.34 0.63 16.00
CA ARG A 134 -14.67 0.20 16.46
C ARG A 134 -15.69 1.33 16.60
N GLN A 135 -15.26 2.58 16.70
CA GLN A 135 -16.16 3.75 16.72
C GLN A 135 -16.68 4.10 15.32
N ARG A 136 -15.95 3.70 14.27
CA ARG A 136 -16.30 3.94 12.87
C ARG A 136 -16.98 2.73 12.22
N THR A 137 -16.53 1.52 12.55
CA THR A 137 -17.13 0.25 12.14
C THR A 137 -17.32 -0.60 13.38
N THR A 138 -18.55 -0.87 13.77
CA THR A 138 -18.83 -1.71 14.95
C THR A 138 -18.26 -3.11 14.77
N PRO A 139 -17.87 -3.84 15.83
CA PRO A 139 -17.43 -5.23 15.73
C PRO A 139 -18.39 -6.13 14.98
N TYR A 140 -19.70 -5.94 15.18
CA TYR A 140 -20.73 -6.66 14.44
C TYR A 140 -20.69 -6.36 12.93
N ALA A 141 -20.62 -5.09 12.55
CA ALA A 141 -20.54 -4.69 11.13
C ALA A 141 -19.24 -5.17 10.49
N PHE A 142 -18.14 -5.18 11.24
CA PHE A 142 -16.84 -5.71 10.80
C PHE A 142 -16.91 -7.22 10.55
N TYR A 143 -17.46 -7.98 11.49
CA TYR A 143 -17.68 -9.42 11.34
C TYR A 143 -18.60 -9.73 10.14
N GLN A 144 -19.70 -8.99 10.01
CA GLN A 144 -20.64 -9.16 8.89
C GLN A 144 -20.00 -8.84 7.53
N PHE A 145 -19.08 -7.90 7.46
CA PHE A 145 -18.35 -7.61 6.24
C PHE A 145 -17.61 -8.85 5.73
N TRP A 146 -16.84 -9.53 6.60
CA TRP A 146 -16.11 -10.73 6.25
C TRP A 146 -17.04 -11.92 5.97
N LEU A 147 -18.08 -12.06 6.77
CA LEU A 147 -19.05 -13.12 6.57
C LEU A 147 -19.81 -13.01 5.24
N ASN A 148 -19.97 -11.80 4.69
CA ASN A 148 -20.74 -11.56 3.46
C ASN A 148 -19.88 -11.45 2.19
N VAL A 149 -18.59 -11.78 2.22
CA VAL A 149 -17.78 -11.85 1.01
C VAL A 149 -18.25 -13.00 0.11
N SER A 150 -18.02 -12.85 -1.21
CA SER A 150 -18.32 -13.91 -2.19
C SER A 150 -17.43 -15.15 -1.95
N ASP A 151 -17.81 -16.29 -2.49
CA ASP A 151 -17.03 -17.51 -2.37
C ASP A 151 -15.64 -17.36 -3.00
N ASP A 152 -15.54 -16.75 -4.19
CA ASP A 152 -14.28 -16.47 -4.88
C ASP A 152 -13.38 -15.52 -4.05
N ASP A 153 -13.98 -14.51 -3.43
CA ASP A 153 -13.25 -13.59 -2.56
C ASP A 153 -12.81 -14.27 -1.27
N ALA A 154 -13.61 -15.13 -0.68
CA ALA A 154 -13.29 -15.86 0.54
C ALA A 154 -12.05 -16.75 0.36
N GLU A 155 -11.95 -17.48 -0.76
CA GLU A 155 -10.76 -18.29 -1.09
C GLU A 155 -9.48 -17.45 -1.24
N LYS A 156 -9.59 -16.23 -1.73
CA LYS A 156 -8.47 -15.30 -1.86
C LYS A 156 -8.12 -14.69 -0.51
N TYR A 157 -9.12 -14.24 0.24
CA TYR A 157 -8.91 -13.47 1.46
C TYR A 157 -8.45 -14.31 2.64
N ILE A 158 -8.86 -15.58 2.74
CA ILE A 158 -8.36 -16.48 3.78
C ILE A 158 -6.83 -16.63 3.73
N LYS A 159 -6.24 -16.58 2.52
CA LYS A 159 -4.79 -16.65 2.29
C LYS A 159 -4.06 -15.36 2.64
N ILE A 160 -4.75 -14.21 2.58
CA ILE A 160 -4.14 -12.88 2.72
C ILE A 160 -4.29 -12.35 4.14
N PHE A 161 -5.46 -12.57 4.74
CA PHE A 161 -5.85 -11.91 5.99
C PHE A 161 -5.77 -12.80 7.22
N THR A 162 -5.39 -14.07 7.07
CA THR A 162 -5.22 -14.96 8.22
C THR A 162 -3.78 -15.44 8.37
N SER A 163 -3.43 -15.88 9.57
CA SER A 163 -2.16 -16.51 9.87
C SER A 163 -2.25 -18.03 9.92
N LEU A 164 -3.27 -18.61 9.30
CA LEU A 164 -3.47 -20.05 9.23
C LEU A 164 -2.37 -20.70 8.38
N GLU A 165 -1.96 -21.90 8.79
CA GLU A 165 -1.02 -22.72 8.02
C GLU A 165 -1.63 -23.13 6.67
N LYS A 166 -0.77 -23.29 5.67
CA LYS A 166 -1.19 -23.58 4.29
C LYS A 166 -2.11 -24.80 4.19
N ASP A 167 -1.76 -25.90 4.89
CA ASP A 167 -2.53 -27.14 4.84
C ASP A 167 -3.93 -26.96 5.42
N VAL A 168 -4.08 -26.12 6.46
CA VAL A 168 -5.38 -25.77 7.04
C VAL A 168 -6.21 -24.98 6.04
N ILE A 169 -5.61 -24.00 5.36
CA ILE A 169 -6.28 -23.19 4.33
C ILE A 169 -6.74 -24.07 3.17
N ASP A 170 -5.87 -24.94 2.67
CA ASP A 170 -6.17 -25.81 1.53
C ASP A 170 -7.34 -26.76 1.86
N ASN A 171 -7.37 -27.33 3.08
CA ASN A 171 -8.48 -28.19 3.54
C ASN A 171 -9.80 -27.40 3.68
N LEU A 172 -9.75 -26.18 4.22
CA LEU A 172 -10.94 -25.32 4.34
C LEU A 172 -11.53 -24.94 2.98
N ILE A 173 -10.66 -24.67 1.99
CA ILE A 173 -11.09 -24.37 0.63
C ILE A 173 -11.75 -25.60 -0.02
N GLU A 174 -11.15 -26.78 0.16
CA GLU A 174 -11.70 -28.04 -0.35
C GLU A 174 -13.09 -28.33 0.24
N GLU A 175 -13.23 -28.24 1.57
CA GLU A 175 -14.50 -28.41 2.28
C GLU A 175 -15.55 -27.42 1.79
N HIS A 176 -15.17 -26.15 1.66
CA HIS A 176 -16.09 -25.12 1.18
C HIS A 176 -16.60 -25.38 -0.23
N ARG A 177 -15.73 -25.84 -1.13
CA ARG A 177 -16.10 -26.18 -2.52
C ARG A 177 -17.10 -27.32 -2.63
N GLN A 178 -17.09 -28.25 -1.66
CA GLN A 178 -18.05 -29.36 -1.61
C GLN A 178 -19.47 -28.90 -1.23
N ASP A 179 -19.58 -27.91 -0.33
CA ASP A 179 -20.86 -27.32 0.09
C ASP A 179 -20.75 -25.82 0.39
N PRO A 180 -20.71 -24.97 -0.65
CA PRO A 180 -20.57 -23.52 -0.48
C PRO A 180 -21.72 -22.90 0.33
N GLY A 181 -22.90 -23.55 0.33
CA GLY A 181 -24.08 -23.08 1.07
C GLY A 181 -23.87 -23.01 2.58
N ARG A 182 -22.99 -23.81 3.14
CA ARG A 182 -22.61 -23.76 4.56
C ARG A 182 -21.78 -22.54 4.93
N ARG A 183 -21.12 -21.91 3.96
CA ARG A 183 -20.26 -20.73 4.16
C ARG A 183 -19.15 -20.92 5.20
N THR A 184 -18.64 -22.16 5.34
CA THR A 184 -17.59 -22.52 6.32
C THR A 184 -16.36 -21.65 6.15
N LEU A 185 -15.98 -21.35 4.92
CA LEU A 185 -14.81 -20.52 4.64
C LEU A 185 -15.00 -19.07 5.09
N GLN A 186 -16.18 -18.46 4.86
CA GLN A 186 -16.50 -17.12 5.31
C GLN A 186 -16.61 -17.03 6.84
N TYR A 187 -17.19 -18.04 7.49
CA TYR A 187 -17.22 -18.11 8.95
C TYR A 187 -15.79 -18.12 9.51
N ARG A 188 -14.95 -19.02 8.98
CA ARG A 188 -13.58 -19.12 9.45
C ARG A 188 -12.79 -17.83 9.20
N LEU A 189 -12.94 -17.23 8.04
CA LEU A 189 -12.33 -15.94 7.70
C LEU A 189 -12.75 -14.85 8.70
N ALA A 190 -14.05 -14.75 8.98
CA ALA A 190 -14.59 -13.73 9.88
C ALA A 190 -14.18 -13.92 11.36
N GLU A 191 -13.87 -15.15 11.76
CA GLU A 191 -13.38 -15.50 13.10
C GLU A 191 -11.88 -15.19 13.27
N GLU A 192 -11.08 -15.35 12.20
CA GLU A 192 -9.63 -15.18 12.25
C GLU A 192 -9.18 -13.71 12.12
N VAL A 193 -9.97 -12.87 11.43
CA VAL A 193 -9.66 -11.46 11.19
C VAL A 193 -10.21 -10.56 12.29
#